data_c61374f4b9c49a9fad586a6536d1f1ec
#
_entry.id   c61374f4b9c49a9fad586a6536d1f1ec
#
_cell.length_a   1.000
_cell.length_b   1.000
_cell.length_c   1.000
_cell.angle_alpha   90.00
_cell.angle_beta   90.00
_cell.angle_gamma   90.00
#
_symmetry.space_group_name_H-M   'P 1'
#
loop_
_entity.id
_entity.type
_entity.pdbx_description
1 polymer ?
#
loop_
_entity_poly.entity_id
_entity_poly.type
_entity_poly.pdbx_seq_one_letter_code
_entity_poly.pdbx_strand_id
1 'polypeptide(L)'
;MLFRSKKYELKNNKALGRYEFDLGGATAAVDYEECGPGCIAVTHTGVPDRFCGQGIASQLTLAVLEDLKRQGLKVVPLCRFMARYILRHPEWKQMVADK
;
A
#
# COMPACT_ATOMS: atom_id res chain seq x y z
N MET A 1 -10.03 19.80 20.12
CA MET A 1 -10.16 19.69 19.01
C MET A 1 -9.70 18.49 18.54
N LEU A 2 -9.96 18.23 17.52
CA LEU A 2 -9.64 17.20 17.11
C LEU A 2 -8.59 17.16 16.26
N PHE A 3 -7.77 16.31 16.26
CA PHE A 3 -6.89 16.12 15.44
C PHE A 3 -7.33 15.19 14.52
N ARG A 4 -7.14 15.26 13.25
CA ARG A 4 -7.41 14.34 12.34
C ARG A 4 -6.29 14.08 11.54
N SER A 5 -6.04 12.84 11.14
CA SER A 5 -5.01 12.50 10.22
C SER A 5 -5.37 13.06 8.89
N LYS A 6 -4.40 13.59 8.20
CA LYS A 6 -4.62 14.08 6.90
C LYS A 6 -4.88 12.91 6.01
N LYS A 7 -5.84 12.99 5.12
CA LYS A 7 -6.14 11.95 4.19
C LYS A 7 -5.60 12.30 2.83
N TYR A 8 -5.00 11.33 2.19
CA TYR A 8 -4.44 11.51 0.86
C TYR A 8 -5.24 10.65 -0.12
N GLU A 9 -5.39 11.14 -1.33
CA GLU A 9 -6.11 10.42 -2.34
C GLU A 9 -5.20 9.38 -2.97
N LEU A 10 -5.65 8.13 -3.04
CA LEU A 10 -4.87 7.06 -3.64
C LEU A 10 -4.98 7.10 -5.15
N LYS A 11 -3.84 7.02 -5.81
CA LYS A 11 -3.81 7.01 -7.25
C LYS A 11 -3.09 5.75 -7.68
N ASN A 12 -3.66 4.99 -8.61
CA ASN A 12 -3.00 3.82 -9.15
C ASN A 12 -2.32 4.23 -10.46
N ASN A 13 -1.01 4.41 -10.40
CA ASN A 13 -0.24 4.80 -11.57
C ASN A 13 0.20 3.53 -12.28
N LYS A 14 -0.67 3.01 -13.14
CA LYS A 14 -0.41 1.74 -13.80
C LYS A 14 0.76 1.80 -14.77
N ALA A 15 1.01 2.94 -15.33
CA ALA A 15 2.14 3.10 -16.26
C ALA A 15 3.46 2.85 -15.56
N LEU A 16 3.57 3.20 -14.29
CA LEU A 16 4.78 3.00 -13.52
C LEU A 16 4.70 1.80 -12.60
N GLY A 17 3.56 1.12 -12.55
CA GLY A 17 3.41 -0.05 -11.69
C GLY A 17 3.44 0.31 -10.22
N ARG A 18 2.71 1.36 -9.82
CA ARG A 18 2.70 1.73 -8.42
C ARG A 18 1.47 2.51 -8.01
N TYR A 19 1.11 2.37 -6.73
CA TYR A 19 0.10 3.21 -6.12
C TYR A 19 0.82 4.41 -5.50
N GLU A 20 0.19 5.55 -5.52
CA GLU A 20 0.80 6.79 -5.05
C GLU A 20 -0.11 7.60 -4.16
N PHE A 21 0.51 8.30 -3.21
CA PHE A 21 -0.14 9.39 -2.48
C PHE A 21 0.63 10.66 -2.84
N ASP A 22 -0.08 11.69 -3.24
CA ASP A 22 0.52 13.00 -3.49
C ASP A 22 0.56 13.73 -2.14
N LEU A 23 1.74 13.99 -1.64
CA LEU A 23 1.93 14.62 -0.34
C LEU A 23 2.09 16.14 -0.42
N GLY A 24 1.92 16.70 -1.62
CA GLY A 24 2.12 18.13 -1.82
C GLY A 24 3.60 18.42 -2.00
N GLY A 25 4.11 18.26 -3.18
CA GLY A 25 5.52 18.48 -3.45
C GLY A 25 6.38 17.24 -3.30
N ALA A 26 5.79 16.11 -2.95
CA ALA A 26 6.50 14.85 -2.86
C ALA A 26 5.50 13.73 -3.02
N THR A 27 5.96 12.52 -3.28
CA THR A 27 5.10 11.38 -3.54
C THR A 27 5.53 10.19 -2.69
N ALA A 28 4.57 9.56 -2.01
CA ALA A 28 4.82 8.27 -1.39
C ALA A 28 4.25 7.21 -2.32
N ALA A 29 4.87 6.05 -2.39
CA ALA A 29 4.48 5.06 -3.38
C ALA A 29 4.66 3.63 -2.89
N VAL A 30 3.81 2.74 -3.42
CA VAL A 30 3.92 1.31 -3.23
C VAL A 30 4.09 0.72 -4.62
N ASP A 31 5.25 0.14 -4.88
CA ASP A 31 5.53 -0.47 -6.18
C ASP A 31 4.99 -1.88 -6.22
N TYR A 32 4.44 -2.29 -7.35
CA TYR A 32 3.87 -3.60 -7.49
C TYR A 32 4.10 -4.18 -8.88
N GLU A 33 3.91 -5.48 -8.99
CA GLU A 33 3.94 -6.18 -10.28
C GLU A 33 2.82 -7.18 -10.29
N GLU A 34 2.31 -7.50 -11.44
CA GLU A 34 1.31 -8.54 -11.54
C GLU A 34 1.99 -9.89 -11.42
N CYS A 35 1.43 -10.79 -10.64
CA CYS A 35 2.05 -12.08 -10.41
C CYS A 35 1.12 -13.22 -10.83
N GLY A 36 0.31 -12.99 -11.80
CA GLY A 36 -0.62 -13.98 -12.31
C GLY A 36 -2.03 -13.47 -12.24
N PRO A 37 -3.01 -14.22 -12.73
CA PRO A 37 -4.39 -13.75 -12.74
C PRO A 37 -4.86 -13.48 -11.31
N GLY A 38 -5.35 -12.31 -11.08
CA GLY A 38 -5.92 -11.94 -9.79
C GLY A 38 -4.89 -11.76 -8.68
N CYS A 39 -3.62 -11.59 -9.01
CA CYS A 39 -2.55 -11.51 -8.03
C CYS A 39 -1.65 -10.31 -8.27
N ILE A 40 -1.34 -9.59 -7.21
CA ILE A 40 -0.42 -8.45 -7.25
C ILE A 40 0.69 -8.68 -6.24
N ALA A 41 1.94 -8.61 -6.69
CA ALA A 41 3.09 -8.70 -5.81
C ALA A 41 3.54 -7.29 -5.45
N VAL A 42 3.50 -6.95 -4.17
CA VAL A 42 3.95 -5.63 -3.70
C VAL A 42 5.42 -5.75 -3.36
N THR A 43 6.25 -4.98 -4.05
CA THR A 43 7.69 -5.14 -3.98
C THR A 43 8.40 -4.09 -3.13
N HIS A 44 7.84 -2.89 -3.01
CA HIS A 44 8.51 -1.83 -2.26
C HIS A 44 7.53 -0.76 -1.80
N THR A 45 7.76 -0.22 -0.62
CA THR A 45 7.01 0.91 -0.09
C THR A 45 7.99 2.02 0.22
N GLY A 46 7.78 3.20 -0.31
CA GLY A 46 8.68 4.33 -0.10
C GLY A 46 7.94 5.59 0.31
N VAL A 47 8.44 6.25 1.36
CA VAL A 47 7.94 7.54 1.81
C VAL A 47 9.14 8.47 1.89
N PRO A 48 9.07 9.67 1.32
CA PRO A 48 10.21 10.60 1.41
C PRO A 48 10.59 10.87 2.85
N ASP A 49 11.88 11.01 3.10
CA ASP A 49 12.41 11.16 4.45
C ASP A 49 11.74 12.24 5.28
N ARG A 50 11.46 13.38 4.70
CA ARG A 50 10.88 14.47 5.48
C ARG A 50 9.44 14.19 5.92
N PHE A 51 8.85 13.13 5.40
CA PHE A 51 7.51 12.74 5.80
C PHE A 51 7.51 11.48 6.67
N CYS A 52 8.68 10.95 6.99
CA CYS A 52 8.76 9.76 7.82
C CYS A 52 8.29 10.06 9.23
N GLY A 53 7.74 9.07 9.90
CA GLY A 53 7.29 9.25 11.28
C GLY A 53 5.89 9.80 11.40
N GLN A 54 5.21 10.01 10.29
CA GLN A 54 3.85 10.57 10.32
C GLN A 54 2.77 9.53 10.02
N GLY A 55 3.13 8.27 9.93
CA GLY A 55 2.16 7.22 9.68
C GLY A 55 1.71 7.09 8.24
N ILE A 56 2.39 7.76 7.32
CA ILE A 56 1.99 7.77 5.90
C ILE A 56 2.12 6.40 5.27
N ALA A 57 3.21 5.66 5.58
CA ALA A 57 3.39 4.32 5.01
C ALA A 57 2.26 3.39 5.43
N SER A 58 1.79 3.50 6.67
CA SER A 58 0.67 2.70 7.15
C SER A 58 -0.63 3.08 6.46
N GLN A 59 -0.87 4.39 6.29
CA GLN A 59 -2.07 4.85 5.59
C GLN A 59 -2.06 4.37 4.13
N LEU A 60 -0.91 4.45 3.49
CA LEU A 60 -0.79 4.05 2.09
C LEU A 60 -0.98 2.54 1.96
N THR A 61 -0.37 1.76 2.85
CA THR A 61 -0.52 0.31 2.82
C THR A 61 -1.98 -0.09 3.01
N LEU A 62 -2.67 0.53 3.96
CA LEU A 62 -4.09 0.24 4.16
C LEU A 62 -4.90 0.60 2.92
N ALA A 63 -4.64 1.75 2.32
CA ALA A 63 -5.38 2.19 1.15
C ALA A 63 -5.17 1.22 -0.02
N VAL A 64 -3.95 0.72 -0.19
CA VAL A 64 -3.65 -0.25 -1.25
C VAL A 64 -4.39 -1.56 -0.98
N LEU A 65 -4.34 -2.06 0.26
CA LEU A 65 -5.03 -3.31 0.58
C LEU A 65 -6.54 -3.19 0.38
N GLU A 66 -7.11 -2.05 0.73
CA GLU A 66 -8.53 -1.82 0.54
C GLU A 66 -8.88 -1.79 -0.94
N ASP A 67 -8.04 -1.17 -1.75
CA ASP A 67 -8.31 -1.09 -3.18
C ASP A 67 -8.19 -2.47 -3.84
N LEU A 68 -7.18 -3.25 -3.46
CA LEU A 68 -7.02 -4.60 -3.98
C LEU A 68 -8.20 -5.49 -3.57
N LYS A 69 -8.68 -5.32 -2.35
CA LYS A 69 -9.83 -6.08 -1.89
C LYS A 69 -11.06 -5.73 -2.70
N ARG A 70 -11.26 -4.44 -2.97
CA ARG A 70 -12.38 -3.99 -3.75
C ARG A 70 -12.38 -4.59 -5.14
N GLN A 71 -11.20 -4.82 -5.70
CA GLN A 71 -11.04 -5.38 -7.02
C GLN A 71 -11.04 -6.92 -7.02
N GLY A 72 -11.12 -7.55 -5.86
CA GLY A 72 -11.09 -9.00 -5.77
C GLY A 72 -9.71 -9.60 -6.02
N LEU A 73 -8.64 -8.81 -5.80
CA LEU A 73 -7.30 -9.27 -6.06
C LEU A 73 -6.63 -9.78 -4.79
N LYS A 74 -5.68 -10.68 -4.95
CA LYS A 74 -4.88 -11.16 -3.84
C LYS A 74 -3.51 -10.49 -3.89
N VAL A 75 -2.78 -10.51 -2.79
CA VAL A 75 -1.50 -9.85 -2.70
C VAL A 75 -0.41 -10.82 -2.26
N VAL A 76 0.77 -10.65 -2.85
CA VAL A 76 1.98 -11.33 -2.38
C VAL A 76 2.85 -10.24 -1.79
N PRO A 77 2.98 -10.15 -0.46
CA PRO A 77 3.70 -9.05 0.18
C PRO A 77 5.19 -9.31 0.23
N LEU A 78 5.88 -9.01 -0.87
CA LEU A 78 7.32 -9.14 -0.93
C LEU A 78 8.01 -7.98 -0.23
N CYS A 79 7.30 -6.87 -0.05
CA CYS A 79 7.80 -5.71 0.64
C CYS A 79 7.74 -5.97 2.14
N ARG A 80 8.85 -5.76 2.83
CA ARG A 80 8.91 -5.98 4.25
C ARG A 80 7.89 -5.17 5.04
N PHE A 81 7.67 -3.94 4.64
CA PHE A 81 6.72 -3.10 5.36
C PHE A 81 5.31 -3.67 5.30
N MET A 82 4.86 -4.06 4.11
CA MET A 82 3.52 -4.62 3.96
C MET A 82 3.40 -5.97 4.68
N ALA A 83 4.45 -6.79 4.62
CA ALA A 83 4.42 -8.07 5.31
C ALA A 83 4.25 -7.87 6.82
N ARG A 84 4.94 -6.90 7.40
CA ARG A 84 4.80 -6.59 8.82
C ARG A 84 3.46 -5.99 9.14
N TYR A 85 2.95 -5.16 8.25
CA TYR A 85 1.64 -4.55 8.44
C TYR A 85 0.57 -5.64 8.54
N ILE A 86 0.63 -6.64 7.65
CA ILE A 86 -0.34 -7.72 7.66
C ILE A 86 -0.20 -8.57 8.93
N LEU A 87 1.01 -8.76 9.44
CA LEU A 87 1.19 -9.49 10.69
C LEU A 87 0.55 -8.76 11.86
N ARG A 88 0.58 -7.43 11.85
CA ARG A 88 -0.02 -6.64 12.92
C ARG A 88 -1.51 -6.48 12.75
N HIS A 89 -2.03 -6.70 11.54
CA HIS A 89 -3.44 -6.55 11.24
C HIS A 89 -3.93 -7.82 10.56
N PRO A 90 -4.07 -8.91 11.34
CA PRO A 90 -4.32 -10.23 10.76
C PRO A 90 -5.61 -10.38 9.97
N GLU A 91 -6.51 -9.41 10.08
CA GLU A 91 -7.71 -9.42 9.25
C GLU A 91 -7.36 -9.37 7.75
N TRP A 92 -6.15 -8.92 7.42
CA TRP A 92 -5.71 -8.85 6.02
C TRP A 92 -5.04 -10.13 5.53
N LYS A 93 -4.85 -11.13 6.41
CA LYS A 93 -4.21 -12.36 5.97
C LYS A 93 -4.97 -13.07 4.89
N GLN A 94 -6.28 -12.92 4.86
CA GLN A 94 -7.08 -13.57 3.83
C GLN A 94 -6.84 -12.97 2.44
N MET A 95 -6.17 -11.83 2.37
CA MET A 95 -5.81 -11.23 1.09
C MET A 95 -4.53 -11.83 0.52
N VAL A 96 -3.75 -12.54 1.33
CA VAL A 96 -2.46 -13.05 0.88
C VAL A 96 -2.67 -14.27 -0.02
N ALA A 97 -2.04 -14.23 -1.18
CA ALA A 97 -2.19 -15.31 -2.14
C ALA A 97 -1.48 -16.57 -1.65
N ASP A 98 -2.14 -17.69 -1.91
CA ASP A 98 -1.51 -18.95 -1.54
C ASP A 98 -0.55 -19.29 -2.63
N LYS A 99 0.52 -19.99 -2.26
CA LYS A 99 1.46 -20.34 -3.25
C LYS A 99 1.15 -21.60 -3.86
#